data_2df58af5b3e80ca35c55ad743851b5a4
#
_entry.id   2df58af5b3e80ca35c55ad743851b5a4
#
_cell.length_a   1.000
_cell.length_b   1.000
_cell.length_c   1.000
_cell.angle_alpha   90.00
_cell.angle_beta   90.00
_cell.angle_gamma   90.00
#
_symmetry.space_group_name_H-M   'P 1'
#
loop_
_entity.id
_entity.type
_entity.pdbx_description
1 polymer ?
#
loop_
_entity_poly.entity_id
_entity_poly.type
_entity_poly.pdbx_seq_one_letter_code
_entity_poly.pdbx_strand_id
1 'polypeptide(L)'
;MSWLYEPGDQKHDLDESDVRIRPNPKGSRPRTKRRPNYDALPVGMVLTVNLARYQVLTENGEITATLAKELRKQGAVVGDQVYLDGDLTGDKGSLARIVKIGPRKTLLRRSAEDEKFNEQPIVANADQLAIVMASANPDPNIGLLDRYLASAFASGLDAILIMTKTDVEEAKEFLENLQGLPIKIFKTRSDSFKLKDLKKSLSGKKTVFVGYSGVGKSTLVNALTGTTLDTGDVNAVTGKGKHTSSAAKAIPLEDGWLIDTPGVRTFGLGLIEKDDLLGAFEDIAEITNECPRGCEHQLETANCVLNEENEIPLARLNSFRRLLKVLEAEQWERR
;
A
#
# COMPACT_ATOMS: atom_id res chain seq x y z
N MET A 1 6.51 25.54 -70.81
CA MET A 1 6.43 26.94 -70.40
C MET A 1 7.21 27.03 -69.07
N SER A 2 8.37 27.62 -69.15
CA SER A 2 9.32 27.76 -68.06
C SER A 2 8.95 29.01 -67.25
N TRP A 3 8.89 28.86 -65.94
CA TRP A 3 8.89 29.96 -65.03
C TRP A 3 10.31 30.10 -64.51
N LEU A 4 11.09 30.97 -65.14
CA LEU A 4 12.39 31.40 -64.65
C LEU A 4 12.14 32.44 -63.56
N TYR A 5 12.63 32.17 -62.38
CA TYR A 5 12.68 33.11 -61.26
C TYR A 5 13.95 33.95 -61.43
N GLU A 6 13.80 35.25 -61.56
CA GLU A 6 14.93 36.17 -61.53
C GLU A 6 15.24 36.53 -60.08
N PRO A 7 16.49 36.42 -59.65
CA PRO A 7 16.87 36.83 -58.33
C PRO A 7 17.22 38.35 -58.34
N GLY A 8 16.30 39.12 -57.89
CA GLY A 8 16.51 40.52 -57.53
C GLY A 8 16.90 40.61 -56.05
N ASP A 9 18.19 40.45 -55.78
CA ASP A 9 18.76 40.58 -54.45
C ASP A 9 18.78 42.04 -54.01
N GLN A 10 18.01 42.37 -52.97
CA GLN A 10 18.47 43.33 -51.97
C GLN A 10 18.50 42.62 -50.62
N LYS A 11 19.69 42.16 -50.23
CA LYS A 11 19.98 41.84 -48.86
C LYS A 11 19.84 43.11 -48.03
N HIS A 12 18.71 43.22 -47.35
CA HIS A 12 18.63 44.09 -46.19
C HIS A 12 19.42 43.42 -45.08
N ASP A 13 20.63 43.92 -44.85
CA ASP A 13 21.34 43.62 -43.60
C ASP A 13 20.44 44.16 -42.47
N LEU A 14 19.77 43.25 -41.76
CA LEU A 14 18.99 43.59 -40.56
C LEU A 14 20.01 43.99 -39.48
N ASP A 15 20.08 45.29 -39.20
CA ASP A 15 20.83 45.84 -38.09
C ASP A 15 20.02 45.67 -36.77
N GLU A 16 20.74 45.57 -35.64
CA GLU A 16 20.11 45.48 -34.30
C GLU A 16 19.10 46.62 -34.02
N SER A 17 19.23 47.77 -34.73
CA SER A 17 18.28 48.88 -34.65
C SER A 17 16.91 48.60 -35.29
N ASP A 18 16.79 47.55 -36.12
CA ASP A 18 15.52 47.18 -36.79
C ASP A 18 14.65 46.28 -35.90
N VAL A 19 15.19 45.80 -34.80
CA VAL A 19 14.46 44.96 -33.83
C VAL A 19 13.63 45.85 -32.92
N ARG A 20 12.42 46.21 -33.37
CA ARG A 20 11.42 46.83 -32.48
C ARG A 20 10.84 45.76 -31.54
N ILE A 21 11.48 45.58 -30.37
CA ILE A 21 10.89 44.85 -29.25
C ILE A 21 9.66 45.64 -28.79
N ARG A 22 8.47 45.25 -29.24
CA ARG A 22 7.23 45.72 -28.62
C ARG A 22 7.13 45.10 -27.24
N PRO A 23 7.28 45.86 -26.14
CA PRO A 23 7.05 45.32 -24.82
C PRO A 23 5.61 44.80 -24.79
N ASN A 24 5.41 43.54 -24.52
CA ASN A 24 4.11 42.93 -24.33
C ASN A 24 3.42 43.65 -23.15
N PRO A 25 2.42 44.55 -23.38
CA PRO A 25 1.77 45.29 -22.30
C PRO A 25 1.03 44.38 -21.32
N LYS A 26 0.90 43.09 -21.64
CA LYS A 26 0.43 42.00 -20.78
C LYS A 26 1.56 41.09 -20.35
N GLY A 27 2.80 41.57 -20.34
CA GLY A 27 3.91 40.83 -19.74
C GLY A 27 3.49 40.37 -18.36
N SER A 28 3.10 39.12 -18.24
CA SER A 28 2.71 38.52 -16.96
C SER A 28 3.88 38.73 -16.02
N ARG A 29 3.72 39.59 -15.02
CA ARG A 29 4.60 39.57 -13.84
C ARG A 29 4.75 38.09 -13.44
N PRO A 30 5.98 37.61 -13.19
CA PRO A 30 6.13 36.24 -12.67
C PRO A 30 5.14 36.15 -11.52
N ARG A 31 4.07 35.38 -11.70
CA ARG A 31 3.20 35.02 -10.58
C ARG A 31 4.05 34.17 -9.72
N THR A 32 4.70 34.77 -8.73
CA THR A 32 5.22 34.08 -7.59
C THR A 32 4.01 33.34 -7.05
N LYS A 33 3.92 32.05 -7.39
CA LYS A 33 2.90 31.16 -6.82
C LYS A 33 3.23 31.10 -5.33
N ARG A 34 2.70 32.04 -4.55
CA ARG A 34 2.64 31.88 -3.11
C ARG A 34 1.83 30.61 -2.92
N ARG A 35 2.49 29.52 -2.58
CA ARG A 35 1.79 28.31 -2.17
C ARG A 35 1.00 28.69 -0.93
N PRO A 36 -0.34 28.53 -0.93
CA PRO A 36 -1.12 28.81 0.24
C PRO A 36 -0.55 27.99 1.39
N ASN A 37 -0.43 28.60 2.58
CA ASN A 37 -0.10 27.84 3.78
C ASN A 37 -1.37 27.12 4.23
N TYR A 38 -1.39 25.81 4.12
CA TYR A 38 -2.50 24.96 4.52
C TYR A 38 -2.36 24.39 5.93
N ASP A 39 -1.28 24.72 6.66
CA ASP A 39 -0.96 24.08 7.96
C ASP A 39 -1.93 24.45 9.08
N ALA A 40 -2.65 25.56 8.95
CA ALA A 40 -3.68 26.00 9.88
C ALA A 40 -5.09 25.44 9.57
N LEU A 41 -5.24 24.67 8.50
CA LEU A 41 -6.55 24.13 8.12
C LEU A 41 -6.90 22.89 8.96
N PRO A 42 -8.20 22.62 9.15
CA PRO A 42 -8.67 21.39 9.79
C PRO A 42 -8.10 20.14 9.10
N VAL A 43 -7.73 19.17 9.92
CA VAL A 43 -7.14 17.88 9.48
C VAL A 43 -8.16 16.78 9.70
N GLY A 44 -8.19 15.82 8.78
CA GLY A 44 -9.00 14.61 8.93
C GLY A 44 -8.29 13.40 8.35
N MET A 45 -8.81 12.21 8.68
CA MET A 45 -8.34 10.93 8.16
C MET A 45 -9.30 10.41 7.10
N VAL A 46 -8.80 9.99 5.94
CA VAL A 46 -9.61 9.37 4.89
C VAL A 46 -10.05 7.98 5.33
N LEU A 47 -11.36 7.76 5.41
CA LEU A 47 -11.99 6.49 5.79
C LEU A 47 -12.31 5.62 4.58
N THR A 48 -12.86 6.21 3.52
CA THR A 48 -13.20 5.51 2.28
C THR A 48 -13.03 6.41 1.07
N VAL A 49 -12.80 5.79 -0.09
CA VAL A 49 -12.69 6.49 -1.38
C VAL A 49 -13.66 5.85 -2.36
N ASN A 50 -14.69 6.58 -2.82
CA ASN A 50 -15.70 6.10 -3.75
C ASN A 50 -15.92 7.13 -4.87
N LEU A 51 -15.65 6.77 -6.13
CA LEU A 51 -15.92 7.62 -7.30
C LEU A 51 -15.49 9.08 -7.14
N ALA A 52 -14.22 9.29 -6.71
CA ALA A 52 -13.63 10.61 -6.43
C ALA A 52 -14.30 11.38 -5.26
N ARG A 53 -15.11 10.75 -4.45
CA ARG A 53 -15.60 11.23 -3.17
C ARG A 53 -14.88 10.52 -2.03
N TYR A 54 -14.53 11.29 -1.02
CA TYR A 54 -13.76 10.86 0.13
C TYR A 54 -14.62 11.03 1.38
N GLN A 55 -14.84 9.96 2.14
CA GLN A 55 -15.35 10.10 3.49
C GLN A 55 -14.14 10.36 4.39
N VAL A 56 -14.20 11.44 5.13
CA VAL A 56 -13.09 11.90 5.98
C VAL A 56 -13.59 12.09 7.38
N LEU A 57 -12.90 11.47 8.34
CA LEU A 57 -13.15 11.69 9.77
C LEU A 57 -12.38 12.91 10.22
N THR A 58 -13.10 13.85 10.82
CA THR A 58 -12.55 15.04 11.48
C THR A 58 -12.87 14.99 12.97
N GLU A 59 -12.37 15.94 13.75
CA GLU A 59 -12.70 16.09 15.17
C GLU A 59 -14.21 16.31 15.40
N ASN A 60 -14.91 16.88 14.40
CA ASN A 60 -16.34 17.21 14.48
C ASN A 60 -17.24 16.12 13.89
N GLY A 61 -16.68 15.02 13.40
CA GLY A 61 -17.42 13.92 12.79
C GLY A 61 -17.00 13.61 11.35
N GLU A 62 -17.78 12.74 10.70
CA GLU A 62 -17.53 12.34 9.33
C GLU A 62 -18.09 13.35 8.34
N ILE A 63 -17.29 13.71 7.34
CA ILE A 63 -17.66 14.61 6.26
C ILE A 63 -17.37 14.01 4.90
N THR A 64 -18.07 14.50 3.87
CA THR A 64 -17.76 14.17 2.48
C THR A 64 -16.87 15.25 1.86
N ALA A 65 -15.80 14.83 1.20
CA ALA A 65 -14.87 15.73 0.54
C ALA A 65 -14.58 15.31 -0.91
N THR A 66 -14.08 16.25 -1.70
CA THR A 66 -13.49 16.01 -3.02
C THR A 66 -12.03 16.44 -3.05
N LEU A 67 -11.27 15.92 -3.99
CA LEU A 67 -9.86 16.26 -4.13
C LEU A 67 -9.67 17.56 -4.95
N ALA A 68 -8.83 18.46 -4.48
CA ALA A 68 -8.41 19.62 -5.25
C ALA A 68 -7.77 19.19 -6.58
N LYS A 69 -7.93 20.01 -7.63
CA LYS A 69 -7.49 19.67 -8.99
C LYS A 69 -5.99 19.34 -9.05
N GLU A 70 -5.19 20.03 -8.27
CA GLU A 70 -3.73 19.89 -8.20
C GLU A 70 -3.31 18.53 -7.63
N LEU A 71 -4.14 17.94 -6.76
CA LEU A 71 -3.85 16.67 -6.10
C LEU A 71 -4.35 15.42 -6.87
N ARG A 72 -5.08 15.62 -7.98
CA ARG A 72 -5.69 14.50 -8.72
C ARG A 72 -4.70 13.46 -9.23
N LYS A 73 -3.48 13.89 -9.58
CA LYS A 73 -2.41 12.97 -10.01
C LYS A 73 -1.85 12.14 -8.86
N GLN A 74 -1.76 12.72 -7.67
CA GLN A 74 -1.26 12.04 -6.48
C GLN A 74 -2.29 11.08 -5.91
N GLY A 75 -3.57 11.51 -5.86
CA GLY A 75 -4.65 10.77 -5.22
C GLY A 75 -4.52 10.69 -3.70
N ALA A 76 -5.64 10.74 -2.99
CA ALA A 76 -5.69 10.38 -1.58
C ALA A 76 -6.21 8.95 -1.45
N VAL A 77 -5.75 8.22 -0.42
CA VAL A 77 -6.13 6.84 -0.15
C VAL A 77 -6.57 6.69 1.31
N VAL A 78 -7.15 5.55 1.63
CA VAL A 78 -7.56 5.25 3.01
C VAL A 78 -6.38 5.34 3.96
N GLY A 79 -6.58 5.99 5.11
CA GLY A 79 -5.54 6.24 6.10
C GLY A 79 -4.72 7.52 5.89
N ASP A 80 -4.85 8.21 4.75
CA ASP A 80 -4.21 9.51 4.56
C ASP A 80 -4.72 10.53 5.56
N GLN A 81 -3.81 11.32 6.13
CA GLN A 81 -4.14 12.59 6.78
C GLN A 81 -4.28 13.66 5.71
N VAL A 82 -5.39 14.39 5.73
CA VAL A 82 -5.72 15.38 4.71
C VAL A 82 -6.12 16.71 5.35
N TYR A 83 -5.73 17.81 4.72
CA TYR A 83 -6.11 19.16 5.12
C TYR A 83 -7.32 19.61 4.28
N LEU A 84 -8.29 20.17 4.97
CA LEU A 84 -9.63 20.38 4.47
C LEU A 84 -9.98 21.87 4.40
N ASP A 85 -10.64 22.25 3.31
CA ASP A 85 -11.16 23.60 3.08
C ASP A 85 -12.62 23.50 2.60
N GLY A 86 -13.41 24.56 2.81
CA GLY A 86 -14.81 24.64 2.39
C GLY A 86 -15.81 24.26 3.48
N ASP A 87 -16.90 23.63 3.10
CA ASP A 87 -17.98 23.27 4.04
C ASP A 87 -17.67 21.97 4.80
N LEU A 88 -17.42 22.12 6.10
CA LEU A 88 -17.05 21.05 7.02
C LEU A 88 -18.18 20.63 7.96
N THR A 89 -19.41 21.07 7.71
CA THR A 89 -20.55 20.78 8.61
C THR A 89 -20.91 19.31 8.66
N GLY A 90 -20.68 18.56 7.56
CA GLY A 90 -21.10 17.17 7.44
C GLY A 90 -22.59 17.00 7.14
N ASP A 91 -23.32 18.08 6.96
CA ASP A 91 -24.76 18.07 6.64
C ASP A 91 -25.01 17.44 5.27
N LYS A 92 -26.27 17.01 5.04
CA LYS A 92 -26.66 16.43 3.76
C LYS A 92 -26.48 17.44 2.62
N GLY A 93 -25.52 17.17 1.74
CA GLY A 93 -25.17 18.04 0.60
C GLY A 93 -23.97 18.92 0.84
N SER A 94 -23.43 19.01 2.06
CA SER A 94 -22.15 19.66 2.32
C SER A 94 -21.02 18.94 1.58
N LEU A 95 -20.05 19.71 1.08
CA LEU A 95 -18.93 19.18 0.32
C LEU A 95 -17.64 19.95 0.62
N ALA A 96 -16.77 19.31 1.36
CA ALA A 96 -15.44 19.82 1.62
C ALA A 96 -14.48 19.56 0.45
N ARG A 97 -13.31 20.15 0.51
CA ARG A 97 -12.23 19.96 -0.45
C ARG A 97 -10.92 19.61 0.25
N ILE A 98 -10.32 18.52 -0.16
CA ILE A 98 -8.96 18.14 0.24
C ILE A 98 -7.99 19.00 -0.54
N VAL A 99 -7.22 19.86 0.13
CA VAL A 99 -6.28 20.82 -0.46
C VAL A 99 -4.82 20.44 -0.25
N LYS A 100 -4.53 19.58 0.72
CA LYS A 100 -3.19 19.02 0.96
C LYS A 100 -3.32 17.62 1.52
N ILE A 101 -2.44 16.72 1.10
CA ILE A 101 -2.24 15.40 1.70
C ILE A 101 -1.03 15.51 2.61
N GLY A 102 -1.16 15.06 3.84
CA GLY A 102 -0.07 15.02 4.81
C GLY A 102 1.04 14.04 4.42
N PRO A 103 2.17 14.06 5.14
CA PRO A 103 3.24 13.10 4.90
C PRO A 103 2.75 11.67 5.20
N ARG A 104 3.11 10.75 4.32
CA ARG A 104 2.84 9.31 4.49
C ARG A 104 4.03 8.66 5.17
N LYS A 105 3.80 7.99 6.29
CA LYS A 105 4.82 7.19 7.00
C LYS A 105 5.00 5.83 6.32
N THR A 106 3.88 5.21 5.94
CA THR A 106 3.83 3.91 5.27
C THR A 106 2.86 3.99 4.09
N LEU A 107 3.08 3.16 3.06
CA LEU A 107 2.24 3.17 1.87
C LEU A 107 2.19 1.77 1.24
N LEU A 108 1.03 1.13 1.35
CA LEU A 108 0.76 -0.11 0.64
C LEU A 108 0.25 0.16 -0.78
N ARG A 109 0.79 -0.59 -1.73
CA ARG A 109 0.46 -0.50 -3.15
C ARG A 109 -0.01 -1.84 -3.66
N ARG A 110 -0.87 -1.83 -4.68
CA ARG A 110 -1.23 -3.04 -5.43
C ARG A 110 -0.66 -2.96 -6.84
N SER A 111 -0.33 -4.10 -7.43
CA SER A 111 -0.10 -4.19 -8.86
C SER A 111 -1.43 -3.99 -9.60
N ALA A 112 -1.46 -3.19 -10.66
CA ALA A 112 -2.61 -3.11 -11.55
C ALA A 112 -2.67 -4.42 -12.37
N GLU A 113 -3.84 -5.04 -12.47
CA GLU A 113 -4.01 -6.35 -13.15
C GLU A 113 -3.64 -6.28 -14.65
N ASP A 114 -3.79 -5.10 -15.27
CA ASP A 114 -3.60 -4.91 -16.72
C ASP A 114 -2.30 -4.17 -17.09
N GLU A 115 -1.61 -3.57 -16.15
CA GLU A 115 -0.37 -2.82 -16.40
C GLU A 115 0.70 -3.24 -15.39
N LYS A 116 1.64 -4.10 -15.81
CA LYS A 116 2.76 -4.62 -15.01
C LYS A 116 3.62 -3.54 -14.32
N PHE A 117 3.48 -2.27 -14.73
CA PHE A 117 4.31 -1.15 -14.26
C PHE A 117 3.57 -0.08 -13.46
N ASN A 118 2.25 -0.21 -13.28
CA ASN A 118 1.46 0.83 -12.60
C ASN A 118 1.00 0.34 -11.22
N GLU A 119 1.81 0.61 -10.21
CA GLU A 119 1.44 0.35 -8.82
C GLU A 119 0.55 1.44 -8.28
N GLN A 120 -0.64 1.07 -7.84
CA GLN A 120 -1.61 2.01 -7.29
C GLN A 120 -1.56 2.02 -5.76
N PRO A 121 -1.41 3.18 -5.13
CA PRO A 121 -1.59 3.31 -3.68
C PRO A 121 -2.97 2.83 -3.26
N ILE A 122 -3.05 2.10 -2.14
CA ILE A 122 -4.33 1.60 -1.60
C ILE A 122 -4.56 2.12 -0.18
N VAL A 123 -3.55 2.01 0.67
CA VAL A 123 -3.61 2.37 2.08
C VAL A 123 -2.35 3.11 2.48
N ALA A 124 -2.51 4.21 3.21
CA ALA A 124 -1.42 4.99 3.78
C ALA A 124 -1.46 4.98 5.31
N ASN A 125 -0.31 5.23 5.92
CA ASN A 125 -0.17 5.41 7.37
C ASN A 125 -0.72 4.24 8.21
N ALA A 126 -0.68 3.02 7.68
CA ALA A 126 -0.92 1.82 8.46
C ALA A 126 0.29 1.52 9.36
N ASP A 127 0.04 0.85 10.48
CA ASP A 127 1.06 0.42 11.43
C ASP A 127 1.35 -1.08 11.30
N GLN A 128 0.34 -1.84 10.84
CA GLN A 128 0.39 -3.30 10.84
C GLN A 128 -0.37 -3.91 9.66
N LEU A 129 0.13 -5.03 9.14
CA LEU A 129 -0.57 -5.90 8.18
C LEU A 129 -1.02 -7.18 8.87
N ALA A 130 -2.33 -7.44 8.89
CA ALA A 130 -2.91 -8.70 9.34
C ALA A 130 -3.23 -9.59 8.14
N ILE A 131 -2.46 -10.65 7.97
CA ILE A 131 -2.60 -11.63 6.91
C ILE A 131 -3.56 -12.72 7.40
N VAL A 132 -4.72 -12.84 6.78
CA VAL A 132 -5.74 -13.83 7.13
C VAL A 132 -5.64 -15.01 6.17
N MET A 133 -5.37 -16.20 6.71
CA MET A 133 -5.31 -17.45 5.96
C MET A 133 -6.14 -18.52 6.64
N ALA A 134 -6.79 -19.37 5.86
CA ALA A 134 -7.48 -20.53 6.39
C ALA A 134 -6.47 -21.68 6.58
N SER A 135 -6.67 -22.50 7.61
CA SER A 135 -5.90 -23.74 7.78
C SER A 135 -6.34 -24.85 6.82
N ALA A 136 -7.59 -24.73 6.32
CA ALA A 136 -8.13 -25.57 5.25
C ALA A 136 -9.27 -24.83 4.53
N ASN A 137 -9.55 -25.23 3.29
CA ASN A 137 -10.65 -24.73 2.47
C ASN A 137 -10.77 -23.19 2.38
N PRO A 138 -9.81 -22.50 1.69
CA PRO A 138 -8.71 -23.05 0.90
C PRO A 138 -7.48 -23.38 1.75
N ASP A 139 -6.63 -24.27 1.23
CA ASP A 139 -5.35 -24.59 1.87
C ASP A 139 -4.43 -23.36 1.92
N PRO A 140 -3.62 -23.24 3.00
CA PRO A 140 -2.72 -22.11 3.14
C PRO A 140 -1.60 -22.17 2.08
N ASN A 141 -1.32 -21.02 1.44
CA ASN A 141 -0.32 -20.91 0.39
C ASN A 141 0.88 -20.10 0.87
N ILE A 142 2.05 -20.75 0.95
CA ILE A 142 3.29 -20.13 1.44
C ILE A 142 3.77 -19.01 0.50
N GLY A 143 3.66 -19.17 -0.82
CA GLY A 143 4.08 -18.16 -1.77
C GLY A 143 3.23 -16.88 -1.68
N LEU A 144 1.93 -17.02 -1.42
CA LEU A 144 1.06 -15.88 -1.18
C LEU A 144 1.40 -15.18 0.15
N LEU A 145 1.66 -15.96 1.21
CA LEU A 145 2.10 -15.41 2.49
C LEU A 145 3.40 -14.62 2.33
N ASP A 146 4.39 -15.21 1.66
CA ASP A 146 5.68 -14.57 1.45
C ASP A 146 5.54 -13.23 0.69
N ARG A 147 4.66 -13.14 -0.31
CA ARG A 147 4.39 -11.87 -1.02
C ARG A 147 3.79 -10.82 -0.08
N TYR A 148 2.86 -11.19 0.78
CA TYR A 148 2.31 -10.27 1.78
C TYR A 148 3.36 -9.84 2.80
N LEU A 149 4.19 -10.75 3.28
CA LEU A 149 5.26 -10.45 4.24
C LEU A 149 6.32 -9.54 3.63
N ALA A 150 6.79 -9.84 2.41
CA ALA A 150 7.75 -9.00 1.71
C ALA A 150 7.22 -7.57 1.53
N SER A 151 5.95 -7.42 1.13
CA SER A 151 5.32 -6.10 1.01
C SER A 151 5.18 -5.38 2.35
N ALA A 152 4.81 -6.09 3.42
CA ALA A 152 4.68 -5.50 4.75
C ALA A 152 6.04 -4.98 5.25
N PHE A 153 7.04 -5.84 5.26
CA PHE A 153 8.37 -5.52 5.78
C PHE A 153 9.03 -4.37 5.00
N ALA A 154 9.00 -4.45 3.69
CA ALA A 154 9.52 -3.39 2.85
C ALA A 154 8.76 -2.05 2.96
N SER A 155 7.52 -2.08 3.40
CA SER A 155 6.74 -0.86 3.70
C SER A 155 6.93 -0.37 5.14
N GLY A 156 7.78 -1.01 5.94
CA GLY A 156 7.99 -0.69 7.36
C GLY A 156 6.79 -1.03 8.26
N LEU A 157 5.98 -2.03 7.88
CA LEU A 157 4.83 -2.47 8.65
C LEU A 157 5.17 -3.69 9.51
N ASP A 158 4.66 -3.72 10.73
CA ASP A 158 4.56 -4.97 11.46
C ASP A 158 3.68 -5.96 10.71
N ALA A 159 3.99 -7.26 10.77
CA ALA A 159 3.14 -8.30 10.21
C ALA A 159 2.62 -9.26 11.28
N ILE A 160 1.35 -9.63 11.17
CA ILE A 160 0.75 -10.72 11.94
C ILE A 160 0.05 -11.70 10.99
N LEU A 161 0.07 -12.97 11.35
CA LEU A 161 -0.67 -14.02 10.66
C LEU A 161 -1.86 -14.45 11.52
N ILE A 162 -3.04 -14.47 10.91
CA ILE A 162 -4.26 -14.97 11.55
C ILE A 162 -4.72 -16.22 10.81
N MET A 163 -4.49 -17.37 11.42
CA MET A 163 -4.97 -18.66 10.92
C MET A 163 -6.41 -18.87 11.35
N THR A 164 -7.32 -18.93 10.39
CA THR A 164 -8.74 -19.23 10.63
C THR A 164 -9.05 -20.70 10.40
N LYS A 165 -10.24 -21.14 10.79
CA LYS A 165 -10.74 -22.52 10.62
C LYS A 165 -9.83 -23.60 11.23
N THR A 166 -9.11 -23.25 12.31
CA THR A 166 -8.21 -24.20 12.99
C THR A 166 -8.95 -25.32 13.74
N ASP A 167 -10.28 -25.32 13.72
CA ASP A 167 -11.17 -26.39 14.09
C ASP A 167 -11.29 -27.47 13.00
N VAL A 168 -11.00 -27.13 11.75
CA VAL A 168 -11.03 -28.08 10.62
C VAL A 168 -9.71 -28.80 10.50
N GLU A 169 -8.59 -28.07 10.55
CA GLU A 169 -7.24 -28.60 10.44
C GLU A 169 -6.24 -27.70 11.17
N GLU A 170 -5.17 -28.25 11.71
CA GLU A 170 -4.14 -27.48 12.44
C GLU A 170 -3.05 -26.86 11.53
N ALA A 171 -2.95 -27.28 10.27
CA ALA A 171 -1.94 -26.84 9.29
C ALA A 171 -0.50 -26.87 9.85
N LYS A 172 -0.10 -27.95 10.53
CA LYS A 172 1.20 -28.06 11.25
C LYS A 172 2.38 -27.85 10.32
N GLU A 173 2.43 -28.57 9.21
CA GLU A 173 3.52 -28.48 8.23
C GLU A 173 3.68 -27.05 7.69
N PHE A 174 2.57 -26.38 7.42
CA PHE A 174 2.59 -24.97 6.99
C PHE A 174 3.20 -24.06 8.06
N LEU A 175 2.82 -24.25 9.34
CA LEU A 175 3.33 -23.43 10.45
C LEU A 175 4.82 -23.70 10.75
N GLU A 176 5.31 -24.90 10.51
CA GLU A 176 6.73 -25.24 10.65
C GLU A 176 7.61 -24.46 9.64
N ASN A 177 7.10 -24.22 8.44
CA ASN A 177 7.79 -23.39 7.44
C ASN A 177 7.88 -21.89 7.79
N LEU A 178 7.19 -21.45 8.85
CA LEU A 178 7.20 -20.05 9.30
C LEU A 178 8.17 -19.78 10.45
N GLN A 179 8.90 -20.80 10.89
CA GLN A 179 9.91 -20.63 11.94
C GLN A 179 10.96 -19.60 11.52
N GLY A 180 11.34 -18.73 12.46
CA GLY A 180 12.33 -17.68 12.22
C GLY A 180 11.79 -16.41 11.54
N LEU A 181 10.52 -16.35 11.12
CA LEU A 181 9.91 -15.11 10.68
C LEU A 181 9.57 -14.19 11.86
N PRO A 182 9.80 -12.87 11.77
CA PRO A 182 9.49 -11.90 12.82
C PRO A 182 8.00 -11.56 12.87
N ILE A 183 7.14 -12.58 12.99
CA ILE A 183 5.68 -12.42 12.97
C ILE A 183 5.02 -13.08 14.17
N LYS A 184 3.89 -12.53 14.63
CA LYS A 184 3.01 -13.17 15.59
C LYS A 184 1.92 -13.96 14.85
N ILE A 185 1.64 -15.18 15.35
CA ILE A 185 0.63 -16.07 14.76
C ILE A 185 -0.54 -16.20 15.73
N PHE A 186 -1.73 -15.88 15.26
CA PHE A 186 -2.99 -16.05 15.99
C PHE A 186 -3.81 -17.15 15.34
N LYS A 187 -4.38 -18.05 16.16
CA LYS A 187 -5.24 -19.13 15.71
C LYS A 187 -6.68 -18.83 16.12
N THR A 188 -7.60 -18.86 15.16
CA THR A 188 -9.04 -18.65 15.39
C THR A 188 -9.84 -19.83 14.84
N ARG A 189 -10.91 -20.15 15.53
CA ARG A 189 -11.81 -21.25 15.20
C ARG A 189 -13.13 -20.69 14.65
N SER A 190 -13.80 -21.43 13.77
CA SER A 190 -15.09 -21.05 13.23
C SER A 190 -16.20 -21.13 14.27
N ASP A 191 -16.06 -22.09 15.21
CA ASP A 191 -17.03 -22.37 16.26
C ASP A 191 -16.86 -21.52 17.54
N SER A 192 -15.68 -20.92 17.74
CA SER A 192 -15.42 -20.08 18.89
C SER A 192 -14.27 -19.09 18.64
N PHE A 193 -14.60 -17.80 18.65
CA PHE A 193 -13.61 -16.74 18.49
C PHE A 193 -12.99 -16.36 19.84
N LYS A 194 -11.77 -16.87 20.13
CA LYS A 194 -10.98 -16.38 21.24
C LYS A 194 -10.16 -15.16 20.79
N LEU A 195 -10.80 -13.99 20.73
CA LEU A 195 -10.25 -12.78 20.14
C LEU A 195 -9.44 -11.90 21.10
N LYS A 196 -9.33 -12.24 22.39
CA LYS A 196 -8.73 -11.37 23.42
C LYS A 196 -7.30 -10.96 23.06
N ASP A 197 -6.44 -11.93 22.73
CA ASP A 197 -5.04 -11.65 22.43
C ASP A 197 -4.88 -10.95 21.07
N LEU A 198 -5.73 -11.30 20.09
CA LEU A 198 -5.77 -10.63 18.82
C LEU A 198 -6.20 -9.16 18.99
N LYS A 199 -7.29 -8.88 19.72
CA LYS A 199 -7.73 -7.51 20.03
C LYS A 199 -6.64 -6.70 20.70
N LYS A 200 -5.91 -7.30 21.65
CA LYS A 200 -4.76 -6.65 22.29
C LYS A 200 -3.65 -6.31 21.29
N SER A 201 -3.40 -7.16 20.29
CA SER A 201 -2.40 -6.91 19.25
C SER A 201 -2.81 -5.83 18.25
N LEU A 202 -4.11 -5.58 18.12
CA LEU A 202 -4.69 -4.55 17.24
C LEU A 202 -4.87 -3.19 17.93
N SER A 203 -4.85 -3.17 19.27
CA SER A 203 -5.10 -1.96 20.08
C SER A 203 -4.07 -0.86 19.76
N GLY A 204 -4.54 0.36 19.59
CA GLY A 204 -3.75 1.56 19.26
C GLY A 204 -3.19 1.59 17.84
N LYS A 205 -3.50 0.59 16.99
CA LYS A 205 -2.92 0.46 15.65
C LYS A 205 -3.95 0.63 14.54
N LYS A 206 -3.47 1.08 13.38
CA LYS A 206 -4.17 0.99 12.10
C LYS A 206 -3.70 -0.29 11.39
N THR A 207 -4.55 -1.31 11.42
CA THR A 207 -4.20 -2.63 10.89
C THR A 207 -4.93 -2.90 9.58
N VAL A 208 -4.17 -3.16 8.52
CA VAL A 208 -4.70 -3.55 7.21
C VAL A 208 -4.96 -5.06 7.20
N PHE A 209 -6.17 -5.47 6.84
CA PHE A 209 -6.57 -6.86 6.74
C PHE A 209 -6.55 -7.32 5.29
N VAL A 210 -5.75 -8.36 5.02
CA VAL A 210 -5.62 -8.99 3.71
C VAL A 210 -5.86 -10.48 3.80
N GLY A 211 -6.25 -11.09 2.70
CA GLY A 211 -6.47 -12.54 2.63
C GLY A 211 -7.27 -12.91 1.40
N TYR A 212 -7.07 -14.13 0.95
CA TYR A 212 -7.73 -14.66 -0.23
C TYR A 212 -9.25 -14.84 0.02
N SER A 213 -10.01 -15.02 -1.07
CA SER A 213 -11.44 -15.29 -0.95
C SER A 213 -11.69 -16.62 -0.21
N GLY A 214 -12.70 -16.63 0.67
CA GLY A 214 -13.09 -17.83 1.41
C GLY A 214 -12.28 -18.15 2.65
N VAL A 215 -11.23 -17.37 2.99
CA VAL A 215 -10.43 -17.60 4.21
C VAL A 215 -11.15 -17.21 5.52
N GLY A 216 -12.36 -16.65 5.46
CA GLY A 216 -13.09 -16.20 6.64
C GLY A 216 -12.78 -14.78 7.10
N LYS A 217 -12.12 -13.95 6.26
CA LYS A 217 -11.75 -12.57 6.59
C LYS A 217 -12.96 -11.73 7.01
N SER A 218 -14.06 -11.70 6.24
CA SER A 218 -15.27 -10.92 6.57
C SER A 218 -15.93 -11.39 7.87
N THR A 219 -15.97 -12.68 8.12
CA THR A 219 -16.46 -13.26 9.37
C THR A 219 -15.64 -12.80 10.57
N LEU A 220 -14.31 -12.81 10.42
CA LEU A 220 -13.39 -12.35 11.46
C LEU A 220 -13.54 -10.85 11.71
N VAL A 221 -13.63 -10.04 10.63
CA VAL A 221 -13.84 -8.59 10.74
C VAL A 221 -15.15 -8.29 11.47
N ASN A 222 -16.24 -8.96 11.11
CA ASN A 222 -17.52 -8.81 11.81
C ASN A 222 -17.42 -9.15 13.30
N ALA A 223 -16.72 -10.23 13.65
CA ALA A 223 -16.52 -10.62 15.04
C ALA A 223 -15.65 -9.62 15.84
N LEU A 224 -14.71 -8.92 15.17
CA LEU A 224 -13.84 -7.92 15.80
C LEU A 224 -14.54 -6.57 15.98
N THR A 225 -15.34 -6.14 15.01
CA THR A 225 -15.91 -4.80 14.92
C THR A 225 -17.37 -4.72 15.38
N GLY A 226 -18.06 -5.86 15.44
CA GLY A 226 -19.51 -5.91 15.67
C GLY A 226 -20.33 -5.42 14.47
N THR A 227 -19.71 -5.19 13.32
CA THR A 227 -20.40 -4.80 12.08
C THR A 227 -20.90 -6.02 11.33
N THR A 228 -21.84 -5.81 10.41
CA THR A 228 -22.32 -6.82 9.45
C THR A 228 -21.77 -6.49 8.07
N LEU A 229 -20.55 -6.93 7.77
CA LEU A 229 -20.09 -6.98 6.39
C LEU A 229 -20.73 -8.18 5.70
N ASP A 230 -21.15 -8.03 4.44
CA ASP A 230 -21.68 -9.13 3.66
C ASP A 230 -20.66 -10.27 3.57
N THR A 231 -20.95 -11.37 4.23
CA THR A 231 -20.23 -12.63 4.07
C THR A 231 -20.79 -13.31 2.83
N GLY A 232 -20.36 -12.89 1.64
CA GLY A 232 -20.84 -13.48 0.39
C GLY A 232 -20.39 -14.94 0.29
N ASP A 233 -21.35 -15.84 0.13
CA ASP A 233 -21.11 -17.21 -0.29
C ASP A 233 -20.37 -17.20 -1.62
N VAL A 234 -19.20 -17.84 -1.65
CA VAL A 234 -18.48 -18.13 -2.89
C VAL A 234 -19.36 -19.08 -3.69
N ASN A 235 -19.98 -18.60 -4.76
CA ASN A 235 -20.67 -19.48 -5.70
C ASN A 235 -19.66 -20.50 -6.25
N ALA A 236 -19.77 -21.74 -5.81
CA ALA A 236 -18.91 -22.87 -6.14
C ALA A 236 -18.86 -23.18 -7.67
N VAL A 237 -19.72 -22.56 -8.47
CA VAL A 237 -19.86 -22.85 -9.91
C VAL A 237 -19.17 -21.82 -10.81
N THR A 238 -18.98 -20.58 -10.37
CA THR A 238 -18.43 -19.53 -11.26
C THR A 238 -17.17 -18.83 -10.73
N GLY A 239 -16.78 -19.05 -9.49
CA GLY A 239 -15.62 -18.38 -8.87
C GLY A 239 -15.73 -16.84 -8.79
N LYS A 240 -16.83 -16.24 -9.27
CA LYS A 240 -17.08 -14.80 -9.25
C LYS A 240 -18.10 -14.48 -8.18
N GLY A 241 -17.64 -14.05 -7.02
CA GLY A 241 -18.46 -13.37 -6.04
C GLY A 241 -19.04 -12.09 -6.64
N LYS A 242 -20.29 -11.79 -6.34
CA LYS A 242 -20.93 -10.51 -6.67
C LYS A 242 -20.11 -9.41 -6.01
N HIS A 243 -19.44 -8.55 -6.79
CA HIS A 243 -18.58 -7.49 -6.31
C HIS A 243 -19.38 -6.46 -5.50
N THR A 244 -19.44 -6.64 -4.20
CA THR A 244 -19.83 -5.61 -3.26
C THR A 244 -18.57 -4.84 -2.87
N SER A 245 -18.46 -3.60 -3.31
CA SER A 245 -17.42 -2.58 -3.09
C SER A 245 -15.96 -3.07 -3.14
N SER A 246 -15.27 -2.74 -4.21
CA SER A 246 -13.84 -2.99 -4.41
C SER A 246 -12.91 -1.97 -3.72
N ALA A 247 -13.45 -1.06 -2.92
CA ALA A 247 -12.69 0.00 -2.28
C ALA A 247 -12.29 -0.35 -0.84
N ALA A 248 -11.08 0.00 -0.46
CA ALA A 248 -10.62 -0.13 0.92
C ALA A 248 -11.49 0.73 1.85
N LYS A 249 -11.69 0.25 3.07
CA LYS A 249 -12.51 0.93 4.09
C LYS A 249 -11.87 0.83 5.46
N ALA A 250 -11.71 1.98 6.15
CA ALA A 250 -11.33 2.01 7.55
C ALA A 250 -12.58 1.86 8.43
N ILE A 251 -12.50 0.93 9.38
CA ILE A 251 -13.57 0.59 10.32
C ILE A 251 -13.00 0.83 11.73
N PRO A 252 -13.68 1.60 12.59
CA PRO A 252 -13.19 1.83 13.95
C PRO A 252 -13.23 0.53 14.77
N LEU A 253 -12.20 0.33 15.58
CA LEU A 253 -12.15 -0.62 16.68
C LEU A 253 -12.37 0.14 17.99
N GLU A 254 -12.49 -0.57 19.08
CA GLU A 254 -12.57 0.02 20.43
C GLU A 254 -11.35 0.94 20.71
N ASP A 255 -10.17 0.51 20.26
CA ASP A 255 -8.93 1.29 20.31
C ASP A 255 -8.10 0.97 19.05
N GLY A 256 -8.20 1.84 18.04
CA GLY A 256 -7.49 1.69 16.77
C GLY A 256 -8.41 1.56 15.55
N TRP A 257 -7.85 1.09 14.44
CA TRP A 257 -8.55 1.01 13.16
C TRP A 257 -8.26 -0.30 12.44
N LEU A 258 -9.30 -0.90 11.94
CA LEU A 258 -9.22 -2.00 10.99
C LEU A 258 -9.45 -1.45 9.58
N ILE A 259 -8.52 -1.71 8.67
CA ILE A 259 -8.67 -1.32 7.26
C ILE A 259 -8.89 -2.59 6.45
N ASP A 260 -10.14 -2.79 6.00
CA ASP A 260 -10.48 -3.90 5.11
C ASP A 260 -10.16 -3.52 3.66
N THR A 261 -9.50 -4.43 2.96
CA THR A 261 -9.10 -4.25 1.55
C THR A 261 -9.72 -5.35 0.69
N PRO A 262 -11.02 -5.26 0.37
CA PRO A 262 -11.69 -6.27 -0.42
C PRO A 262 -11.07 -6.38 -1.82
N GLY A 263 -10.84 -7.61 -2.29
CA GLY A 263 -10.33 -7.86 -3.64
C GLY A 263 -8.84 -7.59 -3.86
N VAL A 264 -8.09 -7.18 -2.86
CA VAL A 264 -6.62 -7.09 -2.98
C VAL A 264 -6.04 -8.50 -2.88
N ARG A 265 -5.68 -9.06 -4.03
CA ARG A 265 -5.10 -10.40 -4.14
C ARG A 265 -3.59 -10.39 -4.05
N THR A 266 -2.96 -9.31 -4.53
CA THR A 266 -1.51 -9.15 -4.54
C THR A 266 -1.12 -7.71 -4.27
N PHE A 267 -0.05 -7.52 -3.52
CA PHE A 267 0.63 -6.23 -3.41
C PHE A 267 1.71 -6.11 -4.49
N GLY A 268 1.98 -4.87 -4.90
CA GLY A 268 3.09 -4.56 -5.79
C GLY A 268 4.41 -4.65 -5.03
N LEU A 269 5.32 -5.44 -5.55
CA LEU A 269 6.67 -5.62 -4.99
C LEU A 269 7.75 -4.94 -5.83
N GLY A 270 7.39 -4.32 -6.92
CA GLY A 270 8.36 -3.88 -7.91
C GLY A 270 9.11 -2.59 -7.62
N LEU A 271 8.68 -1.85 -6.61
CA LEU A 271 9.39 -0.67 -6.11
C LEU A 271 10.13 -0.96 -4.79
N ILE A 272 10.19 -2.23 -4.39
CA ILE A 272 10.79 -2.66 -3.14
C ILE A 272 12.22 -3.07 -3.41
N GLU A 273 13.17 -2.51 -2.68
CA GLU A 273 14.57 -2.88 -2.71
C GLU A 273 14.86 -3.95 -1.64
N LYS A 274 15.95 -4.72 -1.82
CA LYS A 274 16.34 -5.72 -0.82
C LYS A 274 16.67 -5.13 0.55
N ASP A 275 17.19 -3.91 0.57
CA ASP A 275 17.53 -3.20 1.80
C ASP A 275 16.28 -2.86 2.63
N ASP A 276 15.12 -2.66 1.97
CA ASP A 276 13.84 -2.48 2.67
C ASP A 276 13.44 -3.75 3.42
N LEU A 277 13.71 -4.93 2.84
CA LEU A 277 13.45 -6.21 3.51
C LEU A 277 14.37 -6.46 4.69
N LEU A 278 15.64 -6.06 4.60
CA LEU A 278 16.62 -6.20 5.68
C LEU A 278 16.18 -5.49 6.95
N GLY A 279 15.43 -4.37 6.84
CA GLY A 279 14.90 -3.65 7.99
C GLY A 279 14.04 -4.49 8.93
N ALA A 280 13.44 -5.61 8.47
CA ALA A 280 12.68 -6.54 9.30
C ALA A 280 13.55 -7.65 9.94
N PHE A 281 14.81 -7.73 9.56
CA PHE A 281 15.77 -8.75 9.98
C PHE A 281 17.04 -8.08 10.49
N GLU A 282 16.93 -7.30 11.58
CA GLU A 282 18.01 -6.47 12.14
C GLU A 282 19.29 -7.29 12.39
N ASP A 283 19.15 -8.50 12.94
CA ASP A 283 20.25 -9.43 13.19
C ASP A 283 20.97 -9.88 11.89
N ILE A 284 20.22 -10.09 10.81
CA ILE A 284 20.77 -10.40 9.50
C ILE A 284 21.41 -9.14 8.90
N ALA A 285 20.75 -7.99 9.03
CA ALA A 285 21.25 -6.72 8.53
C ALA A 285 22.62 -6.35 9.12
N GLU A 286 22.83 -6.56 10.42
CA GLU A 286 24.11 -6.32 11.09
C GLU A 286 25.25 -7.14 10.45
N ILE A 287 25.03 -8.44 10.21
CA ILE A 287 26.04 -9.32 9.60
C ILE A 287 26.26 -8.98 8.13
N THR A 288 25.23 -8.60 7.39
CA THR A 288 25.34 -8.27 5.95
C THR A 288 26.14 -7.01 5.68
N ASN A 289 26.41 -6.16 6.67
CA ASN A 289 27.30 -5.02 6.55
C ASN A 289 28.76 -5.43 6.19
N GLU A 290 29.14 -6.66 6.49
CA GLU A 290 30.47 -7.23 6.18
C GLU A 290 30.51 -7.88 4.79
N CYS A 291 29.39 -7.99 4.09
CA CYS A 291 29.32 -8.57 2.76
C CYS A 291 30.00 -7.69 1.71
N PRO A 292 30.58 -8.29 0.65
CA PRO A 292 31.09 -7.53 -0.47
C PRO A 292 30.01 -6.71 -1.17
N ARG A 293 30.39 -5.60 -1.78
CA ARG A 293 29.46 -4.75 -2.52
C ARG A 293 28.73 -5.53 -3.61
N GLY A 294 27.42 -5.38 -3.69
CA GLY A 294 26.58 -6.07 -4.66
C GLY A 294 26.25 -7.52 -4.29
N CYS A 295 26.50 -7.91 -3.05
CA CYS A 295 26.08 -9.23 -2.55
C CYS A 295 24.55 -9.38 -2.65
N GLU A 296 24.12 -10.51 -3.19
CA GLU A 296 22.68 -10.84 -3.34
C GLU A 296 22.10 -11.58 -2.13
N HIS A 297 22.97 -11.99 -1.17
CA HIS A 297 22.65 -12.71 0.06
C HIS A 297 21.95 -14.07 -0.13
N GLN A 298 21.99 -14.60 -1.36
CA GLN A 298 21.50 -15.94 -1.66
C GLN A 298 22.53 -17.00 -1.29
N LEU A 299 22.08 -18.27 -1.18
CA LEU A 299 22.95 -19.38 -0.81
C LEU A 299 24.09 -19.59 -1.82
N GLU A 300 23.78 -19.34 -3.07
CA GLU A 300 24.72 -19.52 -4.21
C GLU A 300 25.67 -18.32 -4.38
N THR A 301 25.49 -17.23 -3.64
CA THR A 301 26.32 -16.04 -3.75
C THR A 301 27.69 -16.28 -3.15
N ALA A 302 28.73 -16.18 -3.97
CA ALA A 302 30.11 -16.34 -3.52
C ALA A 302 30.51 -15.26 -2.51
N ASN A 303 31.25 -15.65 -1.47
CA ASN A 303 31.75 -14.76 -0.42
C ASN A 303 30.65 -14.00 0.36
N CYS A 304 29.44 -14.54 0.38
CA CYS A 304 28.39 -14.00 1.24
C CYS A 304 28.63 -14.42 2.69
N VAL A 305 28.77 -13.45 3.59
CA VAL A 305 29.04 -13.71 5.03
C VAL A 305 27.94 -14.57 5.67
N LEU A 306 26.69 -14.48 5.18
CA LEU A 306 25.60 -15.34 5.64
C LEU A 306 25.76 -16.83 5.28
N ASN A 307 26.75 -17.20 4.45
CA ASN A 307 27.08 -18.59 4.12
C ASN A 307 28.18 -19.15 5.05
N GLU A 308 28.83 -18.29 5.81
CA GLU A 308 29.80 -18.68 6.82
C GLU A 308 29.11 -19.06 8.11
N GLU A 309 29.85 -19.64 9.07
CA GLU A 309 29.35 -19.98 10.39
C GLU A 309 28.99 -18.69 11.14
N ASN A 310 27.71 -18.55 11.52
CA ASN A 310 27.19 -17.40 12.25
C ASN A 310 26.12 -17.84 13.28
N GLU A 311 25.75 -16.93 14.17
CA GLU A 311 24.81 -17.21 15.27
C GLU A 311 23.33 -17.22 14.84
N ILE A 312 23.01 -16.91 13.57
CA ILE A 312 21.62 -16.83 13.11
C ILE A 312 21.06 -18.23 12.86
N PRO A 313 19.90 -18.56 13.44
CA PRO A 313 19.26 -19.84 13.20
C PRO A 313 19.00 -20.11 11.70
N LEU A 314 19.31 -21.31 11.22
CA LEU A 314 19.16 -21.69 9.81
C LEU A 314 17.73 -21.45 9.29
N ALA A 315 16.70 -21.72 10.11
CA ALA A 315 15.31 -21.46 9.76
C ALA A 315 15.05 -19.98 9.45
N ARG A 316 15.70 -19.06 10.17
CA ARG A 316 15.60 -17.62 9.97
C ARG A 316 16.30 -17.17 8.69
N LEU A 317 17.50 -17.69 8.42
CA LEU A 317 18.21 -17.44 7.15
C LEU A 317 17.42 -17.94 5.94
N ASN A 318 16.87 -19.15 6.04
CA ASN A 318 16.04 -19.73 4.98
C ASN A 318 14.77 -18.88 4.72
N SER A 319 14.13 -18.38 5.78
CA SER A 319 12.96 -17.52 5.66
C SER A 319 13.31 -16.18 4.98
N PHE A 320 14.41 -15.56 5.38
CA PHE A 320 14.90 -14.32 4.74
C PHE A 320 15.19 -14.54 3.26
N ARG A 321 15.97 -15.58 2.91
CA ARG A 321 16.31 -15.90 1.51
C ARG A 321 15.09 -16.23 0.65
N ARG A 322 14.09 -16.88 1.23
CA ARG A 322 12.83 -17.15 0.54
C ARG A 322 12.11 -15.85 0.16
N LEU A 323 12.07 -14.87 1.07
CA LEU A 323 11.48 -13.55 0.80
C LEU A 323 12.29 -12.76 -0.24
N LEU A 324 13.63 -12.82 -0.19
CA LEU A 324 14.47 -12.23 -1.24
C LEU A 324 14.15 -12.78 -2.62
N LYS A 325 13.99 -14.10 -2.77
CA LYS A 325 13.63 -14.75 -4.05
C LYS A 325 12.30 -14.23 -4.59
N VAL A 326 11.34 -13.95 -3.72
CA VAL A 326 10.04 -13.36 -4.13
C VAL A 326 10.24 -11.96 -4.72
N LEU A 327 11.10 -11.13 -4.13
CA LEU A 327 11.40 -9.79 -4.66
C LEU A 327 12.13 -9.88 -6.00
N GLU A 328 13.16 -10.73 -6.11
CA GLU A 328 13.93 -10.92 -7.32
C GLU A 328 13.07 -11.41 -8.49
N ALA A 329 12.17 -12.36 -8.26
CA ALA A 329 11.25 -12.86 -9.28
C ALA A 329 10.36 -11.74 -9.84
N GLU A 330 9.81 -10.88 -8.99
CA GLU A 330 9.00 -9.73 -9.40
C GLU A 330 9.81 -8.69 -10.19
N GLN A 331 11.05 -8.43 -9.80
CA GLN A 331 11.93 -7.49 -10.49
C GLN A 331 12.38 -8.03 -11.86
N TRP A 332 12.58 -9.35 -11.97
CA TRP A 332 12.92 -10.01 -13.25
C TRP A 332 11.77 -9.93 -14.27
N GLU A 333 10.53 -10.17 -13.84
CA GLU A 333 9.36 -10.07 -14.72
C GLU A 333 9.11 -8.66 -15.27
N ARG A 334 9.77 -7.65 -14.68
CA ARG A 334 9.67 -6.23 -15.06
C ARG A 334 10.73 -5.75 -16.04
N ARG A 335 11.83 -6.53 -16.22
CA ARG A 335 12.91 -6.24 -17.17
C ARG A 335 12.58 -6.83 -18.55
#